data_edda0a8514f552e87e3b9b91d4ba15fe
#
_entry.id   edda0a8514f552e87e3b9b91d4ba15fe
#
_cell.length_a   1.000
_cell.length_b   1.000
_cell.length_c   1.000
_cell.angle_alpha   90.00
_cell.angle_beta   90.00
_cell.angle_gamma   90.00
#
_symmetry.space_group_name_H-M   'P 1'
#
loop_
_entity.id
_entity.type
_entity.pdbx_description
1 polymer ?
#
loop_
_entity_poly.entity_id
_entity_poly.type
_entity_poly.pdbx_seq_one_letter_code
_entity_poly.pdbx_strand_id
1 'polypeptide(L)'
;MKVIEVTEKEVKAAFDAAKSDEVKNVLAALFCKPEDRVKPSLDDYKSIKTYEDACEALGEEPVGDLGDHVDKHIIALIKLETISRALWGKDWQPKPDPDGSKYFYYPWFALYTQSEMDSMNEEDRGALLGADADSGAGAGFGFLDADTRSSYSNTKLGFRLCQETEEKAKYFGIQFKEIWADYLAFNFTVEKK
;
A
#
# COMPACT_ATOMS: atom_id res chain seq x y z
N MET A 1 -16.84 2.05 -16.28
CA MET A 1 -17.57 1.44 -15.14
C MET A 1 -17.43 2.39 -13.96
N LYS A 2 -18.52 2.81 -13.27
CA LYS A 2 -18.36 3.63 -12.07
C LYS A 2 -17.89 2.72 -10.93
N VAL A 3 -16.75 3.00 -10.34
CA VAL A 3 -16.31 2.39 -9.10
C VAL A 3 -17.05 3.08 -7.96
N ILE A 4 -17.69 2.31 -7.09
CA ILE A 4 -18.33 2.82 -5.87
C ILE A 4 -17.41 2.39 -4.73
N GLU A 5 -16.79 3.35 -4.10
CA GLU A 5 -16.06 3.12 -2.85
C GLU A 5 -17.07 3.05 -1.71
N VAL A 6 -16.99 1.99 -0.92
CA VAL A 6 -17.86 1.76 0.23
C VAL A 6 -16.98 1.68 1.47
N THR A 7 -17.24 2.55 2.43
CA THR A 7 -16.51 2.60 3.69
C THR A 7 -17.00 1.52 4.67
N GLU A 8 -16.15 1.10 5.60
CA GLU A 8 -16.52 0.14 6.66
C GLU A 8 -17.72 0.62 7.49
N LYS A 9 -17.82 1.93 7.73
CA LYS A 9 -18.95 2.54 8.44
C LYS A 9 -20.26 2.32 7.68
N GLU A 10 -20.24 2.42 6.35
CA GLU A 10 -21.41 2.18 5.51
C GLU A 10 -21.75 0.69 5.44
N VAL A 11 -20.75 -0.18 5.37
CA VAL A 11 -20.95 -1.63 5.45
C VAL A 11 -21.61 -2.00 6.77
N LYS A 12 -21.08 -1.51 7.90
CA LYS A 12 -21.66 -1.74 9.23
C LYS A 12 -23.10 -1.22 9.32
N ALA A 13 -23.35 -0.01 8.85
CA ALA A 13 -24.70 0.56 8.81
C ALA A 13 -25.66 -0.28 7.95
N ALA A 14 -25.19 -0.84 6.82
CA ALA A 14 -25.99 -1.73 5.98
C ALA A 14 -26.33 -3.05 6.68
N PHE A 15 -25.38 -3.67 7.40
CA PHE A 15 -25.65 -4.86 8.22
C PHE A 15 -26.65 -4.58 9.35
N ASP A 16 -26.49 -3.45 10.05
CA ASP A 16 -27.39 -3.05 11.14
C ASP A 16 -28.81 -2.75 10.65
N ALA A 17 -28.95 -2.20 9.43
CA ALA A 17 -30.23 -1.93 8.79
C ALA A 17 -30.91 -3.15 8.17
N ALA A 18 -30.16 -4.25 7.93
CA ALA A 18 -30.66 -5.46 7.30
C ALA A 18 -31.67 -6.20 8.20
N LYS A 19 -32.93 -6.28 7.77
CA LYS A 19 -34.04 -6.88 8.54
C LYS A 19 -34.22 -8.38 8.31
N SER A 20 -33.61 -8.95 7.27
CA SER A 20 -33.72 -10.38 6.95
C SER A 20 -32.34 -11.05 6.88
N ASP A 21 -32.28 -12.33 7.21
CA ASP A 21 -31.05 -13.12 7.12
C ASP A 21 -30.58 -13.28 5.66
N GLU A 22 -31.50 -13.26 4.69
CA GLU A 22 -31.15 -13.29 3.26
C GLU A 22 -30.34 -12.07 2.87
N VAL A 23 -30.77 -10.87 3.28
CA VAL A 23 -30.04 -9.62 3.02
C VAL A 23 -28.68 -9.63 3.73
N LYS A 24 -28.62 -10.09 4.98
CA LYS A 24 -27.34 -10.22 5.71
C LYS A 24 -26.38 -11.20 5.02
N ASN A 25 -26.89 -12.30 4.49
CA ASN A 25 -26.07 -13.26 3.74
C ASN A 25 -25.53 -12.69 2.42
N VAL A 26 -26.34 -11.89 1.71
CA VAL A 26 -25.88 -11.17 0.52
C VAL A 26 -24.79 -10.13 0.88
N LEU A 27 -25.01 -9.36 1.93
CA LEU A 27 -24.00 -8.42 2.41
C LEU A 27 -22.71 -9.13 2.84
N ALA A 28 -22.82 -10.28 3.52
CA ALA A 28 -21.65 -11.07 3.92
C ALA A 28 -20.90 -11.69 2.75
N ALA A 29 -21.58 -11.97 1.64
CA ALA A 29 -20.96 -12.45 0.40
C ALA A 29 -20.24 -11.32 -0.39
N LEU A 30 -20.74 -10.10 -0.26
CA LEU A 30 -20.15 -8.93 -0.93
C LEU A 30 -19.10 -8.23 -0.06
N PHE A 31 -19.29 -8.24 1.25
CA PHE A 31 -18.44 -7.57 2.23
C PHE A 31 -18.19 -8.50 3.40
N CYS A 32 -16.98 -8.47 3.96
CA CYS A 32 -16.71 -9.22 5.18
C CYS A 32 -17.67 -8.78 6.30
N LYS A 33 -18.15 -9.71 7.13
CA LYS A 33 -18.94 -9.33 8.30
C LYS A 33 -18.07 -8.49 9.24
N PRO A 34 -18.58 -7.36 9.78
CA PRO A 34 -17.81 -6.49 10.68
C PRO A 34 -17.22 -7.23 11.90
N GLU A 35 -17.93 -8.24 12.39
CA GLU A 35 -17.52 -9.08 13.52
C GLU A 35 -16.39 -10.08 13.18
N ASP A 36 -16.23 -10.43 11.90
CA ASP A 36 -15.22 -11.39 11.43
C ASP A 36 -13.93 -10.68 10.99
N ARG A 37 -13.89 -9.35 11.05
CA ARG A 37 -12.69 -8.58 10.69
C ARG A 37 -11.60 -8.77 11.74
N VAL A 38 -10.47 -9.26 11.29
CA VAL A 38 -9.25 -9.28 12.10
C VAL A 38 -8.83 -7.83 12.36
N LYS A 39 -8.83 -7.41 13.63
CA LYS A 39 -8.37 -6.06 13.98
C LYS A 39 -6.91 -5.88 13.61
N PRO A 40 -6.56 -4.77 12.96
CA PRO A 40 -5.17 -4.43 12.68
C PRO A 40 -4.37 -4.30 13.98
N SER A 41 -3.14 -4.80 13.99
CA SER A 41 -2.30 -4.82 15.18
C SER A 41 -0.85 -4.53 14.83
N LEU A 42 -0.18 -3.73 15.64
CA LEU A 42 1.25 -3.45 15.51
C LEU A 42 2.13 -4.67 15.81
N ASP A 43 1.59 -5.72 16.40
CA ASP A 43 2.28 -6.98 16.70
C ASP A 43 2.19 -7.97 15.52
N ASP A 44 1.29 -7.72 14.56
CA ASP A 44 1.14 -8.53 13.34
C ASP A 44 1.01 -7.62 12.09
N TYR A 45 2.14 -7.38 11.44
CA TYR A 45 2.18 -6.54 10.25
C TYR A 45 1.28 -7.04 9.10
N LYS A 46 0.98 -8.34 9.03
CA LYS A 46 0.09 -8.92 8.01
C LYS A 46 -1.38 -8.57 8.22
N SER A 47 -1.74 -8.10 9.42
CA SER A 47 -3.08 -7.58 9.70
C SER A 47 -3.31 -6.18 9.10
N ILE A 48 -2.23 -5.46 8.74
CA ILE A 48 -2.26 -4.12 8.13
C ILE A 48 -2.40 -4.27 6.61
N LYS A 49 -3.62 -4.22 6.09
CA LYS A 49 -3.90 -4.43 4.66
C LYS A 49 -4.20 -3.16 3.89
N THR A 50 -4.62 -2.11 4.59
CA THR A 50 -4.97 -0.80 4.02
C THR A 50 -4.31 0.32 4.79
N TYR A 51 -4.39 1.55 4.26
CA TYR A 51 -3.96 2.75 4.97
C TYR A 51 -4.79 2.98 6.25
N GLU A 52 -6.10 2.71 6.17
CA GLU A 52 -7.02 2.82 7.29
C GLU A 52 -6.68 1.81 8.41
N ASP A 53 -6.28 0.58 8.05
CA ASP A 53 -5.78 -0.41 9.01
C ASP A 53 -4.52 0.10 9.73
N ALA A 54 -3.62 0.76 9.01
CA ALA A 54 -2.42 1.34 9.60
C ALA A 54 -2.77 2.45 10.60
N CYS A 55 -3.72 3.34 10.24
CA CYS A 55 -4.21 4.38 11.14
C CYS A 55 -4.87 3.78 12.38
N GLU A 56 -5.76 2.78 12.21
CA GLU A 56 -6.42 2.10 13.33
C GLU A 56 -5.40 1.44 14.28
N ALA A 57 -4.40 0.73 13.74
CA ALA A 57 -3.37 0.09 14.55
C ALA A 57 -2.51 1.09 15.34
N LEU A 58 -2.26 2.26 14.78
CA LEU A 58 -1.52 3.36 15.41
C LEU A 58 -2.39 4.21 16.35
N GLY A 59 -3.72 4.08 16.30
CA GLY A 59 -4.66 4.94 17.03
C GLY A 59 -4.71 6.36 16.48
N GLU A 60 -4.47 6.53 15.17
CA GLU A 60 -4.47 7.81 14.48
C GLU A 60 -5.68 7.92 13.54
N GLU A 61 -6.18 9.13 13.32
CA GLU A 61 -7.21 9.37 12.32
C GLU A 61 -6.57 9.43 10.92
N PRO A 62 -7.21 8.85 9.89
CA PRO A 62 -6.77 9.02 8.52
C PRO A 62 -6.69 10.49 8.13
N VAL A 63 -5.67 10.86 7.37
CA VAL A 63 -5.55 12.22 6.84
C VAL A 63 -6.77 12.50 5.97
N GLY A 64 -7.50 13.57 6.31
CA GLY A 64 -8.64 14.03 5.55
C GLY A 64 -8.25 14.57 4.16
N ASP A 65 -9.27 15.03 3.43
CA ASP A 65 -9.05 15.69 2.15
C ASP A 65 -8.19 16.95 2.33
N LEU A 66 -7.00 16.94 1.71
CA LEU A 66 -6.07 18.07 1.72
C LEU A 66 -6.37 19.10 0.61
N GLY A 67 -7.38 18.83 -0.20
CA GLY A 67 -7.81 19.67 -1.33
C GLY A 67 -6.93 19.48 -2.59
N ASP A 68 -7.44 19.97 -3.71
CA ASP A 68 -6.84 19.80 -5.05
C ASP A 68 -5.48 20.49 -5.23
N HIS A 69 -5.04 21.29 -4.25
CA HIS A 69 -3.77 21.99 -4.30
C HIS A 69 -2.58 21.16 -3.78
N VAL A 70 -2.85 19.97 -3.22
CA VAL A 70 -1.81 19.06 -2.75
C VAL A 70 -1.62 17.95 -3.78
N ASP A 71 -0.42 17.85 -4.31
CA ASP A 71 -0.07 16.82 -5.30
C ASP A 71 -0.25 15.41 -4.75
N LYS A 72 -0.72 14.50 -5.59
CA LYS A 72 -0.97 13.10 -5.24
C LYS A 72 0.22 12.43 -4.57
N HIS A 73 1.46 12.70 -5.03
CA HIS A 73 2.66 12.08 -4.47
C HIS A 73 2.92 12.50 -3.01
N ILE A 74 2.51 13.70 -2.61
CA ILE A 74 2.60 14.14 -1.20
C ILE A 74 1.61 13.37 -0.34
N ILE A 75 0.38 13.20 -0.82
CA ILE A 75 -0.64 12.39 -0.12
C ILE A 75 -0.16 10.95 -0.02
N ALA A 76 0.39 10.39 -1.09
CA ALA A 76 0.94 9.05 -1.12
C ALA A 76 2.11 8.90 -0.12
N LEU A 77 3.01 9.88 -0.03
CA LEU A 77 4.10 9.88 0.94
C LEU A 77 3.59 9.85 2.38
N ILE A 78 2.57 10.67 2.71
CA ILE A 78 1.95 10.67 4.05
C ILE A 78 1.38 9.28 4.36
N LYS A 79 0.64 8.69 3.43
CA LYS A 79 0.09 7.34 3.58
C LYS A 79 1.17 6.29 3.77
N LEU A 80 2.23 6.32 2.93
CA LEU A 80 3.34 5.37 3.02
C LEU A 80 4.09 5.50 4.35
N GLU A 81 4.32 6.71 4.87
CA GLU A 81 4.96 6.89 6.17
C GLU A 81 4.11 6.30 7.31
N THR A 82 2.81 6.54 7.30
CA THR A 82 1.88 5.96 8.29
C THR A 82 1.88 4.42 8.21
N ILE A 83 1.78 3.87 7.01
CA ILE A 83 1.83 2.42 6.79
C ILE A 83 3.18 1.86 7.26
N SER A 84 4.30 2.50 6.89
CA SER A 84 5.64 2.08 7.29
C SER A 84 5.77 1.98 8.81
N ARG A 85 5.25 2.97 9.56
CA ARG A 85 5.23 2.96 11.03
C ARG A 85 4.41 1.79 11.59
N ALA A 86 3.25 1.54 11.02
CA ALA A 86 2.40 0.43 11.45
C ALA A 86 3.02 -0.94 11.17
N LEU A 87 3.64 -1.14 10.00
CA LEU A 87 4.34 -2.38 9.65
C LEU A 87 5.57 -2.62 10.51
N TRP A 88 6.31 -1.56 10.85
CA TRP A 88 7.45 -1.66 11.74
C TRP A 88 7.02 -2.11 13.14
N GLY A 89 5.93 -1.54 13.63
CA GLY A 89 5.37 -1.89 14.94
C GLY A 89 5.77 -0.91 16.04
N LYS A 90 5.72 -1.38 17.29
CA LYS A 90 5.91 -0.54 18.49
C LYS A 90 7.31 0.07 18.62
N ASP A 91 8.30 -0.58 18.02
CA ASP A 91 9.72 -0.19 18.13
C ASP A 91 10.19 0.65 16.93
N TRP A 92 9.28 1.33 16.23
CA TRP A 92 9.62 2.16 15.08
C TRP A 92 10.66 3.23 15.41
N GLN A 93 11.83 3.09 14.83
CA GLN A 93 12.94 4.01 15.00
C GLN A 93 13.61 4.32 13.64
N PRO A 94 13.15 5.31 12.89
CA PRO A 94 13.69 5.65 11.59
C PRO A 94 15.01 6.44 11.74
N LYS A 95 15.95 5.87 12.44
CA LYS A 95 17.26 6.47 12.67
C LYS A 95 18.35 5.57 12.12
N PRO A 96 19.37 6.17 11.46
CA PRO A 96 20.58 5.41 11.14
C PRO A 96 21.22 4.90 12.42
N ASP A 97 21.80 3.72 12.32
CA ASP A 97 22.64 3.17 13.35
C ASP A 97 24.00 3.88 13.32
N PRO A 98 24.53 4.36 14.46
CA PRO A 98 25.76 5.17 14.51
C PRO A 98 26.99 4.49 13.94
N ASP A 99 27.10 3.17 14.04
CA ASP A 99 28.24 2.37 13.53
C ASP A 99 28.00 1.73 12.16
N GLY A 100 26.78 1.92 11.60
CA GLY A 100 26.40 1.39 10.29
C GLY A 100 26.26 -0.14 10.24
N SER A 101 26.18 -0.82 11.39
CA SER A 101 26.08 -2.26 11.47
C SER A 101 24.69 -2.78 11.10
N LYS A 102 23.64 -1.96 11.28
CA LYS A 102 22.26 -2.32 11.02
C LYS A 102 21.90 -2.09 9.55
N TYR A 103 21.28 -3.10 8.94
CA TYR A 103 20.72 -3.01 7.61
C TYR A 103 19.23 -2.71 7.69
N PHE A 104 18.76 -1.92 6.73
CA PHE A 104 17.35 -1.60 6.52
C PHE A 104 16.96 -2.03 5.12
N TYR A 105 15.72 -2.45 4.96
CA TYR A 105 15.17 -3.01 3.73
C TYR A 105 14.11 -2.07 3.17
N TYR A 106 14.06 -1.93 1.86
CA TYR A 106 13.05 -1.13 1.19
C TYR A 106 12.57 -1.83 -0.09
N PRO A 107 11.32 -1.65 -0.48
CA PRO A 107 10.81 -2.24 -1.71
C PRO A 107 11.44 -1.57 -2.93
N TRP A 108 11.69 -2.36 -3.95
CA TRP A 108 12.18 -1.90 -5.23
C TRP A 108 11.15 -2.19 -6.31
N PHE A 109 10.95 -1.21 -7.21
CA PHE A 109 9.97 -1.28 -8.28
C PHE A 109 10.65 -1.11 -9.64
N ALA A 110 10.05 -1.72 -10.67
CA ALA A 110 10.43 -1.55 -12.05
C ALA A 110 9.31 -0.86 -12.83
N LEU A 111 9.71 -0.05 -13.80
CA LEU A 111 8.85 0.47 -14.84
C LEU A 111 9.08 -0.36 -16.10
N TYR A 112 8.01 -0.80 -16.73
CA TYR A 112 8.05 -1.64 -17.92
C TYR A 112 7.52 -0.88 -19.11
N THR A 113 8.14 -1.10 -20.26
CA THR A 113 7.63 -0.65 -21.57
C THR A 113 6.48 -1.53 -22.04
N GLN A 114 5.68 -1.06 -22.99
CA GLN A 114 4.62 -1.88 -23.58
C GLN A 114 5.17 -3.15 -24.20
N SER A 115 6.32 -3.08 -24.89
CA SER A 115 6.97 -4.24 -25.52
C SER A 115 7.40 -5.30 -24.50
N GLU A 116 7.90 -4.88 -23.33
CA GLU A 116 8.22 -5.81 -22.24
C GLU A 116 6.98 -6.45 -21.68
N MET A 117 5.90 -5.68 -21.44
CA MET A 117 4.63 -6.21 -20.98
C MET A 117 3.99 -7.19 -21.97
N ASP A 118 4.09 -6.93 -23.26
CA ASP A 118 3.54 -7.80 -24.31
C ASP A 118 4.29 -9.14 -24.40
N SER A 119 5.57 -9.16 -24.00
CA SER A 119 6.40 -10.37 -23.95
C SER A 119 6.22 -11.19 -22.66
N MET A 120 5.56 -10.66 -21.63
CA MET A 120 5.32 -11.35 -20.37
C MET A 120 4.20 -12.37 -20.50
N ASN A 121 4.26 -13.42 -19.68
CA ASN A 121 3.11 -14.31 -19.49
C ASN A 121 1.95 -13.59 -18.78
N GLU A 122 0.76 -14.20 -18.76
CA GLU A 122 -0.44 -13.60 -18.18
C GLU A 122 -0.34 -13.40 -16.66
N GLU A 123 0.35 -14.29 -15.96
CA GLU A 123 0.52 -14.23 -14.50
C GLU A 123 1.39 -13.03 -14.12
N ASP A 124 2.57 -12.89 -14.73
CA ASP A 124 3.48 -11.78 -14.48
C ASP A 124 2.84 -10.44 -14.85
N ARG A 125 2.16 -10.39 -16.02
CA ARG A 125 1.43 -9.19 -16.44
C ARG A 125 0.30 -8.82 -15.48
N GLY A 126 -0.42 -9.79 -14.96
CA GLY A 126 -1.50 -9.61 -13.98
C GLY A 126 -1.02 -9.05 -12.63
N ALA A 127 0.26 -9.23 -12.30
CA ALA A 127 0.87 -8.69 -11.10
C ALA A 127 1.25 -7.21 -11.21
N LEU A 128 1.25 -6.64 -12.42
CA LEU A 128 1.60 -5.25 -12.67
C LEU A 128 0.39 -4.31 -12.57
N LEU A 129 0.67 -3.06 -12.26
CA LEU A 129 -0.27 -1.96 -12.49
C LEU A 129 -0.05 -1.50 -13.94
N GLY A 130 -1.10 -1.59 -14.76
CA GLY A 130 -1.06 -1.09 -16.14
C GLY A 130 -1.23 0.42 -16.18
N ALA A 131 -0.50 1.07 -17.07
CA ALA A 131 -0.66 2.47 -17.41
C ALA A 131 -1.18 2.63 -18.84
N ASP A 132 -1.60 3.85 -19.18
CA ASP A 132 -2.05 4.17 -20.52
C ASP A 132 -0.90 4.05 -21.52
N ALA A 133 -1.17 3.45 -22.67
CA ALA A 133 -0.18 3.06 -23.69
C ALA A 133 0.68 4.22 -24.26
N ASP A 134 0.26 5.46 -24.07
CA ASP A 134 0.96 6.66 -24.56
C ASP A 134 2.13 7.10 -23.64
N SER A 135 2.36 6.40 -22.53
CA SER A 135 3.34 6.81 -21.50
C SER A 135 4.80 6.37 -21.75
N GLY A 136 5.11 5.79 -22.91
CA GLY A 136 6.47 5.35 -23.26
C GLY A 136 7.02 4.25 -22.33
N ALA A 137 8.08 4.53 -21.58
CA ALA A 137 8.68 3.58 -20.62
C ALA A 137 7.82 3.30 -19.39
N GLY A 138 6.65 3.89 -19.30
CA GLY A 138 5.76 3.79 -18.14
C GLY A 138 4.51 2.98 -18.41
N ALA A 139 4.51 2.00 -19.29
CA ALA A 139 3.32 1.18 -19.60
C ALA A 139 2.95 0.22 -18.47
N GLY A 140 3.90 -0.15 -17.59
CA GLY A 140 3.66 -1.00 -16.44
C GLY A 140 4.53 -0.64 -15.25
N PHE A 141 3.98 -0.83 -14.04
CA PHE A 141 4.67 -0.65 -12.78
C PHE A 141 4.49 -1.89 -11.91
N GLY A 142 5.56 -2.44 -11.40
CA GLY A 142 5.52 -3.64 -10.60
C GLY A 142 6.54 -3.68 -9.48
N PHE A 143 6.20 -4.38 -8.39
CA PHE A 143 7.16 -4.73 -7.37
C PHE A 143 8.20 -5.69 -7.95
N LEU A 144 9.48 -5.35 -7.81
CA LEU A 144 10.58 -6.18 -8.30
C LEU A 144 11.19 -7.03 -7.19
N ASP A 145 11.64 -6.40 -6.11
CA ASP A 145 12.27 -7.07 -4.98
C ASP A 145 12.36 -6.13 -3.76
N ALA A 146 12.88 -6.64 -2.63
CA ALA A 146 13.30 -5.83 -1.50
C ALA A 146 14.83 -5.72 -1.51
N ASP A 147 15.34 -4.51 -1.62
CA ASP A 147 16.78 -4.23 -1.52
C ASP A 147 17.17 -3.82 -0.10
N THR A 148 18.43 -3.93 0.21
CA THR A 148 18.99 -3.61 1.52
C THR A 148 20.15 -2.64 1.40
N ARG A 149 20.22 -1.72 2.38
CA ARG A 149 21.37 -0.83 2.54
C ARG A 149 21.75 -0.71 4.00
N SER A 150 23.06 -0.62 4.23
CA SER A 150 23.55 -0.21 5.53
C SER A 150 23.06 1.19 5.87
N SER A 151 22.71 1.40 7.13
CA SER A 151 22.27 2.70 7.65
C SER A 151 23.29 3.83 7.44
N TYR A 152 24.54 3.48 7.15
CA TYR A 152 25.62 4.44 6.95
C TYR A 152 25.70 5.01 5.53
N SER A 153 25.25 4.28 4.51
CA SER A 153 25.75 4.56 3.15
C SER A 153 24.73 5.10 2.14
N ASN A 154 23.43 5.09 2.39
CA ASN A 154 22.51 5.58 1.37
C ASN A 154 21.07 5.83 1.84
N THR A 155 20.61 7.07 1.65
CA THR A 155 19.28 7.54 2.09
C THR A 155 18.36 7.88 0.93
N LYS A 156 18.41 7.16 -0.19
CA LYS A 156 17.62 7.47 -1.40
C LYS A 156 16.12 7.55 -1.17
N LEU A 157 15.58 6.71 -0.28
CA LEU A 157 14.15 6.72 0.09
C LEU A 157 13.89 7.31 1.47
N GLY A 158 14.94 7.63 2.24
CA GLY A 158 14.83 8.00 3.63
C GLY A 158 14.45 6.80 4.54
N PHE A 159 14.94 6.81 5.76
CA PHE A 159 14.72 5.70 6.72
C PHE A 159 13.26 5.53 7.14
N ARG A 160 12.43 6.56 6.97
CA ARG A 160 11.00 6.49 7.29
C ARG A 160 10.21 5.51 6.44
N LEU A 161 10.69 5.21 5.22
CA LEU A 161 10.09 4.25 4.29
C LEU A 161 10.83 2.92 4.24
N CYS A 162 11.85 2.72 5.08
CA CYS A 162 12.54 1.45 5.21
C CYS A 162 11.91 0.58 6.28
N GLN A 163 12.12 -0.72 6.18
CA GLN A 163 11.67 -1.73 7.12
C GLN A 163 12.87 -2.41 7.81
N GLU A 164 12.63 -2.99 8.97
CA GLU A 164 13.65 -3.71 9.74
C GLU A 164 13.98 -5.09 9.19
N THR A 165 13.08 -5.68 8.39
CA THR A 165 13.27 -6.99 7.78
C THR A 165 12.87 -7.00 6.31
N GLU A 166 13.45 -7.94 5.56
CA GLU A 166 13.14 -8.16 4.14
C GLU A 166 11.68 -8.53 3.92
N GLU A 167 11.11 -9.38 4.78
CA GLU A 167 9.72 -9.83 4.67
C GLU A 167 8.75 -8.66 4.83
N LYS A 168 9.00 -7.75 5.77
CA LYS A 168 8.18 -6.55 5.95
C LYS A 168 8.32 -5.60 4.75
N ALA A 169 9.53 -5.44 4.20
CA ALA A 169 9.74 -4.62 3.01
C ALA A 169 9.03 -5.21 1.77
N LYS A 170 9.10 -6.54 1.57
CA LYS A 170 8.34 -7.23 0.51
C LYS A 170 6.85 -7.03 0.67
N TYR A 171 6.32 -7.25 1.87
CA TYR A 171 4.91 -7.02 2.16
C TYR A 171 4.50 -5.57 1.88
N PHE A 172 5.31 -4.60 2.33
CA PHE A 172 5.07 -3.18 2.11
C PHE A 172 5.01 -2.82 0.62
N GLY A 173 5.93 -3.36 -0.17
CA GLY A 173 5.95 -3.13 -1.62
C GLY A 173 4.78 -3.78 -2.36
N ILE A 174 4.45 -5.02 -2.04
CA ILE A 174 3.42 -5.79 -2.74
C ILE A 174 2.02 -5.32 -2.34
N GLN A 175 1.74 -5.24 -1.04
CA GLN A 175 0.41 -4.93 -0.51
C GLN A 175 -0.02 -3.49 -0.85
N PHE A 176 0.91 -2.55 -0.83
CA PHE A 176 0.63 -1.12 -1.00
C PHE A 176 1.16 -0.56 -2.33
N LYS A 177 1.30 -1.43 -3.33
CA LYS A 177 1.87 -1.12 -4.64
C LYS A 177 1.23 0.09 -5.32
N GLU A 178 -0.08 0.26 -5.20
CA GLU A 178 -0.80 1.40 -5.78
C GLU A 178 -0.35 2.73 -5.16
N ILE A 179 -0.18 2.77 -3.84
CA ILE A 179 0.28 3.98 -3.14
C ILE A 179 1.74 4.27 -3.50
N TRP A 180 2.57 3.23 -3.65
CA TRP A 180 3.93 3.36 -4.14
C TRP A 180 3.98 3.90 -5.56
N ALA A 181 3.08 3.47 -6.45
CA ALA A 181 2.98 3.99 -7.81
C ALA A 181 2.65 5.49 -7.81
N ASP A 182 1.68 5.92 -7.01
CA ASP A 182 1.34 7.34 -6.86
C ASP A 182 2.51 8.17 -6.34
N TYR A 183 3.34 7.61 -5.45
CA TYR A 183 4.51 8.29 -4.90
C TYR A 183 5.69 8.36 -5.88
N LEU A 184 5.99 7.25 -6.58
CA LEU A 184 7.21 7.12 -7.40
C LEU A 184 7.02 7.53 -8.86
N ALA A 185 5.83 7.42 -9.39
CA ALA A 185 5.60 7.42 -10.83
C ALA A 185 5.31 8.79 -11.44
N PHE A 186 5.48 9.90 -10.74
CA PHE A 186 5.42 11.26 -11.30
C PHE A 186 4.38 11.44 -12.44
N ASN A 187 3.13 11.72 -12.11
CA ASN A 187 2.05 11.93 -13.08
C ASN A 187 1.61 10.69 -13.87
N PHE A 188 1.95 9.53 -13.41
CA PHE A 188 1.59 8.26 -13.99
C PHE A 188 0.12 7.97 -13.68
N THR A 189 -0.73 7.98 -14.68
CA THR A 189 -2.12 7.61 -14.50
C THR A 189 -2.23 6.10 -14.61
N VAL A 190 -2.32 5.41 -13.49
CA VAL A 190 -2.54 3.96 -13.47
C VAL A 190 -4.03 3.71 -13.61
N GLU A 191 -4.48 3.23 -14.77
CA GLU A 191 -5.85 2.75 -14.92
C GLU A 191 -5.93 1.28 -14.46
N LYS A 192 -6.84 1.01 -13.53
CA LYS A 192 -7.20 -0.37 -13.17
C LYS A 192 -7.90 -1.01 -14.36
N LYS A 193 -7.32 -2.05 -14.92
CA LYS A 193 -7.98 -2.91 -15.90
C LYS A 193 -9.00 -3.83 -15.24
#